data_14c80b0aaff82d2658562145763d78b7
#
_entry.id   14c80b0aaff82d2658562145763d78b7
#
_cell.length_a   1.000
_cell.length_b   1.000
_cell.length_c   1.000
_cell.angle_alpha   90.00
_cell.angle_beta   90.00
_cell.angle_gamma   90.00
#
_symmetry.space_group_name_H-M   'P 1'
#
loop_
_entity.id
_entity.type
_entity.pdbx_description
1 polymer ?
#
loop_
_entity_poly.entity_id
_entity_poly.type
_entity_poly.pdbx_seq_one_letter_code
_entity_poly.pdbx_strand_id
1 'polypeptide(L)'
;MRCSKSSYHRTPNEYHGGVVLNGVVGKTAVPHLCFTITSKSGDLTYNQPYSKRQQTLHRLISFMNKEEKIGYRTIARRFNAWGIKTTRGKTWSSGSVHSVLKRKIQRDERIGDRKKKYPTKLENFRIEYFYV
;
A
#
# COMPACT_ATOMS: atom_id res chain seq x y z
N MET A 1 -0.97 -14.06 -6.53
CA MET A 1 -0.03 -13.11 -5.87
C MET A 1 1.39 -13.45 -6.30
N ARG A 2 2.04 -12.58 -7.03
CA ARG A 2 3.43 -12.78 -7.46
C ARG A 2 4.38 -12.28 -6.38
N CYS A 3 5.23 -13.14 -5.86
CA CYS A 3 6.35 -12.79 -4.99
C CYS A 3 7.46 -12.19 -5.85
N SER A 4 7.75 -10.91 -5.71
CA SER A 4 8.95 -10.32 -6.31
C SER A 4 10.15 -10.61 -5.41
N LYS A 5 11.12 -11.35 -5.93
CA LYS A 5 12.43 -11.54 -5.31
C LYS A 5 13.27 -10.29 -5.65
N SER A 6 13.46 -9.41 -4.68
CA SER A 6 14.40 -8.29 -4.81
C SER A 6 15.73 -8.70 -4.16
N SER A 7 16.76 -8.84 -4.96
CA SER A 7 18.13 -9.01 -4.47
C SER A 7 18.79 -7.64 -4.38
N TYR A 8 19.05 -7.17 -3.17
CA TYR A 8 19.82 -5.96 -2.93
C TYR A 8 21.30 -6.28 -2.93
N HIS A 9 22.03 -5.79 -3.94
CA HIS A 9 23.48 -5.70 -3.90
C HIS A 9 23.87 -4.40 -3.20
N ARG A 10 24.43 -4.50 -2.01
CA ARG A 10 25.07 -3.37 -1.34
C ARG A 10 26.55 -3.36 -1.74
N THR A 11 27.04 -2.26 -2.30
CA THR A 11 28.44 -2.05 -2.57
C THR A 11 29.23 -2.11 -1.25
N PRO A 12 30.32 -2.89 -1.15
CA PRO A 12 31.06 -3.02 0.09
C PRO A 12 31.89 -1.76 0.36
N ASN A 13 31.98 -1.41 1.65
CA ASN A 13 33.05 -0.55 2.14
C ASN A 13 34.40 -1.25 1.87
N GLU A 14 35.34 -0.53 1.30
CA GLU A 14 36.68 -1.04 0.95
C GLU A 14 37.42 -1.49 2.21
N TYR A 15 37.48 -2.81 2.42
CA TYR A 15 38.45 -3.42 3.34
C TYR A 15 39.58 -3.99 2.51
N HIS A 16 40.74 -3.30 2.52
CA HIS A 16 41.97 -3.80 1.94
C HIS A 16 42.60 -4.86 2.84
N GLY A 17 42.22 -6.09 2.65
CA GLY A 17 42.85 -7.26 3.25
C GLY A 17 43.26 -8.24 2.14
N GLY A 18 44.41 -8.06 1.52
CA GLY A 18 44.92 -8.98 0.51
C GLY A 18 45.50 -10.23 1.13
N VAL A 19 44.99 -11.41 0.78
CA VAL A 19 45.67 -12.70 1.01
C VAL A 19 46.48 -13.05 -0.21
N VAL A 20 47.82 -13.07 -0.08
CA VAL A 20 48.73 -13.52 -1.13
C VAL A 20 48.84 -15.03 -1.08
N LEU A 21 48.20 -15.73 -1.99
CA LEU A 21 48.37 -17.16 -2.21
C LEU A 21 49.28 -17.36 -3.44
N ASN A 22 50.47 -17.88 -3.14
CA ASN A 22 51.43 -18.47 -4.13
C ASN A 22 51.75 -17.64 -5.36
N GLY A 23 52.39 -16.47 -5.18
CA GLY A 23 53.19 -15.85 -6.25
C GLY A 23 52.48 -15.41 -7.55
N VAL A 24 51.18 -15.56 -7.61
CA VAL A 24 50.34 -14.98 -8.65
C VAL A 24 49.92 -13.61 -8.17
N VAL A 25 50.28 -12.55 -8.88
CA VAL A 25 49.73 -11.22 -8.69
C VAL A 25 48.23 -11.33 -8.99
N GLY A 26 47.48 -11.71 -7.96
CA GLY A 26 46.14 -12.21 -8.15
C GLY A 26 45.10 -11.25 -7.61
N LYS A 27 43.99 -11.36 -8.15
CA LYS A 27 42.76 -10.69 -7.78
C LYS A 27 42.51 -10.83 -6.27
N THR A 28 42.27 -9.73 -5.59
CA THR A 28 41.94 -9.72 -4.15
C THR A 28 40.56 -10.32 -3.96
N ALA A 29 40.47 -11.38 -3.14
CA ALA A 29 39.16 -11.97 -2.78
C ALA A 29 38.49 -11.13 -1.71
N VAL A 30 37.36 -10.54 -2.03
CA VAL A 30 36.55 -9.72 -1.09
C VAL A 30 35.38 -10.55 -0.64
N PRO A 31 35.21 -10.78 0.69
CA PRO A 31 34.08 -11.50 1.21
C PRO A 31 32.80 -10.64 1.23
N HIS A 32 31.72 -11.18 0.71
CA HIS A 32 30.40 -10.57 0.72
C HIS A 32 29.43 -11.44 1.52
N LEU A 33 28.70 -10.82 2.46
CA LEU A 33 27.60 -11.49 3.12
C LEU A 33 26.34 -11.41 2.24
N CYS A 34 25.94 -12.55 1.71
CA CYS A 34 24.73 -12.71 0.91
C CYS A 34 23.62 -13.33 1.76
N PHE A 35 22.41 -12.84 1.64
CA PHE A 35 21.23 -13.41 2.29
C PHE A 35 19.97 -13.10 1.48
N THR A 36 18.95 -13.88 1.71
CA THR A 36 17.64 -13.71 1.06
C THR A 36 16.65 -13.09 2.04
N ILE A 37 16.06 -11.98 1.65
CA ILE A 37 14.96 -11.36 2.41
C ILE A 37 13.64 -11.72 1.72
N THR A 38 12.78 -12.41 2.43
CA THR A 38 11.41 -12.69 1.99
C THR A 38 10.44 -11.86 2.82
N SER A 39 9.75 -10.93 2.18
CA SER A 39 8.73 -10.12 2.81
C SER A 39 7.43 -10.19 2.01
N LYS A 40 6.32 -10.31 2.73
CA LYS A 40 4.96 -10.22 2.17
C LYS A 40 4.44 -8.81 2.44
N SER A 41 4.08 -8.09 1.39
CA SER A 41 3.48 -6.76 1.52
C SER A 41 2.26 -6.64 0.62
N GLY A 42 1.18 -6.09 1.15
CA GLY A 42 -0.01 -5.73 0.40
C GLY A 42 -0.01 -4.27 -0.09
N ASP A 43 0.98 -3.47 0.30
CA ASP A 43 0.99 -2.00 0.12
C ASP A 43 1.76 -1.55 -1.12
N LEU A 44 1.73 -2.36 -2.19
CA LEU A 44 2.40 -2.04 -3.46
C LEU A 44 1.57 -1.14 -4.38
N THR A 45 0.31 -0.84 -4.03
CA THR A 45 -0.58 -0.01 -4.85
C THR A 45 -0.89 1.30 -4.15
N TYR A 46 -0.75 2.41 -4.90
CA TYR A 46 -1.14 3.72 -4.42
C TYR A 46 -2.65 3.80 -4.15
N ASN A 47 -3.01 4.21 -2.95
CA ASN A 47 -4.40 4.45 -2.56
C ASN A 47 -4.73 5.93 -2.73
N GLN A 48 -5.33 6.28 -3.87
CA GLN A 48 -5.77 7.66 -4.10
C GLN A 48 -6.76 8.11 -3.01
N PRO A 49 -6.49 9.20 -2.30
CA PRO A 49 -7.40 9.71 -1.27
C PRO A 49 -8.72 10.18 -1.89
N TYR A 50 -9.80 10.19 -1.09
CA TYR A 50 -11.05 10.81 -1.53
C TYR A 50 -10.88 12.31 -1.74
N SER A 51 -11.49 12.85 -2.79
CA SER A 51 -11.56 14.29 -3.00
C SER A 51 -12.27 14.97 -1.81
N LYS A 52 -11.98 16.26 -1.59
CA LYS A 52 -12.64 17.05 -0.53
C LYS A 52 -14.17 16.97 -0.64
N ARG A 53 -14.70 17.07 -1.87
CA ARG A 53 -16.13 16.94 -2.14
C ARG A 53 -16.70 15.58 -1.71
N GLN A 54 -16.02 14.49 -2.06
CA GLN A 54 -16.45 13.14 -1.65
C GLN A 54 -16.45 12.96 -0.14
N GLN A 55 -15.43 13.50 0.54
CA GLN A 55 -15.35 13.47 2.00
C GLN A 55 -16.51 14.24 2.65
N THR A 56 -16.81 15.44 2.15
CA THR A 56 -17.92 16.27 2.65
C THR A 56 -19.25 15.59 2.44
N LEU A 57 -19.53 15.08 1.24
CA LEU A 57 -20.77 14.34 0.95
C LEU A 57 -20.93 13.11 1.84
N HIS A 58 -19.84 12.35 2.03
CA HIS A 58 -19.90 11.18 2.92
C HIS A 58 -20.21 11.58 4.37
N ARG A 59 -19.56 12.64 4.89
CA ARG A 59 -19.82 13.14 6.25
C ARG A 59 -21.28 13.58 6.41
N LEU A 60 -21.81 14.33 5.44
CA LEU A 60 -23.18 14.81 5.45
C LEU A 60 -24.19 13.66 5.41
N ILE A 61 -23.99 12.69 4.53
CA ILE A 61 -24.83 11.48 4.45
C ILE A 61 -24.77 10.68 5.76
N SER A 62 -23.58 10.51 6.32
CA SER A 62 -23.39 9.80 7.59
C SER A 62 -24.09 10.50 8.74
N PHE A 63 -23.98 11.81 8.82
CA PHE A 63 -24.65 12.63 9.83
C PHE A 63 -26.18 12.48 9.75
N MET A 64 -26.76 12.73 8.56
CA MET A 64 -28.19 12.60 8.36
C MET A 64 -28.72 11.19 8.66
N ASN A 65 -27.94 10.16 8.34
CA ASN A 65 -28.39 8.78 8.55
C ASN A 65 -28.22 8.31 9.99
N LYS A 66 -27.11 8.66 10.66
CA LYS A 66 -26.77 8.17 12.00
C LYS A 66 -27.36 9.06 13.10
N GLU A 67 -27.23 10.37 12.99
CA GLU A 67 -27.65 11.32 14.00
C GLU A 67 -29.14 11.68 13.84
N GLU A 68 -29.53 12.11 12.63
CA GLU A 68 -30.93 12.47 12.34
C GLU A 68 -31.82 11.24 12.05
N LYS A 69 -31.25 10.05 11.95
CA LYS A 69 -31.92 8.77 11.61
C LYS A 69 -32.80 8.84 10.36
N ILE A 70 -32.40 9.65 9.40
CA ILE A 70 -33.14 9.86 8.15
C ILE A 70 -32.85 8.71 7.18
N GLY A 71 -33.91 8.18 6.57
CA GLY A 71 -33.82 7.13 5.58
C GLY A 71 -33.17 7.61 4.27
N TYR A 72 -32.49 6.71 3.54
CA TYR A 72 -31.75 7.01 2.31
C TYR A 72 -32.58 7.69 1.21
N ARG A 73 -33.90 7.37 1.14
CA ARG A 73 -34.83 8.00 0.18
C ARG A 73 -35.01 9.48 0.48
N THR A 74 -35.17 9.84 1.75
CA THR A 74 -35.35 11.23 2.19
C THR A 74 -34.04 12.02 2.00
N ILE A 75 -32.90 11.44 2.30
CA ILE A 75 -31.57 12.05 2.05
C ILE A 75 -31.42 12.35 0.55
N ALA A 76 -31.75 11.40 -0.31
CA ALA A 76 -31.68 11.60 -1.75
C ALA A 76 -32.61 12.74 -2.23
N ARG A 77 -33.85 12.84 -1.69
CA ARG A 77 -34.74 13.94 -2.00
C ARG A 77 -34.19 15.29 -1.57
N ARG A 78 -33.64 15.40 -0.34
CA ARG A 78 -32.98 16.63 0.14
C ARG A 78 -31.83 17.06 -0.76
N PHE A 79 -30.96 16.14 -1.16
CA PHE A 79 -29.84 16.45 -2.06
C PHE A 79 -30.30 16.94 -3.43
N ASN A 80 -31.35 16.33 -3.97
CA ASN A 80 -31.94 16.75 -5.23
C ASN A 80 -32.60 18.15 -5.11
N ALA A 81 -33.29 18.40 -4.00
CA ALA A 81 -33.87 19.72 -3.72
C ALA A 81 -32.80 20.81 -3.57
N TRP A 82 -31.66 20.48 -2.98
CA TRP A 82 -30.52 21.41 -2.90
C TRP A 82 -29.71 21.53 -4.20
N GLY A 83 -30.11 20.83 -5.26
CA GLY A 83 -29.40 20.85 -6.53
C GLY A 83 -28.04 20.16 -6.52
N ILE A 84 -27.71 19.42 -5.46
CA ILE A 84 -26.44 18.71 -5.35
C ILE A 84 -26.49 17.51 -6.29
N LYS A 85 -25.57 17.46 -7.26
CA LYS A 85 -25.46 16.33 -8.20
C LYS A 85 -24.47 15.28 -7.68
N THR A 86 -24.64 14.03 -8.13
CA THR A 86 -23.66 12.97 -7.89
C THR A 86 -22.34 13.30 -8.58
N THR A 87 -21.27 12.54 -8.29
CA THR A 87 -19.95 12.71 -8.93
C THR A 87 -20.02 12.57 -10.46
N ARG A 88 -21.03 11.86 -10.98
CA ARG A 88 -21.30 11.66 -12.40
C ARG A 88 -22.29 12.67 -12.98
N GLY A 89 -22.64 13.73 -12.26
CA GLY A 89 -23.62 14.73 -12.71
C GLY A 89 -25.08 14.29 -12.66
N LYS A 90 -25.40 13.10 -12.13
CA LYS A 90 -26.77 12.55 -12.07
C LYS A 90 -27.48 12.97 -10.78
N THR A 91 -28.81 12.80 -10.76
CA THR A 91 -29.65 12.95 -9.57
C THR A 91 -29.38 11.83 -8.56
N TRP A 92 -29.63 12.10 -7.29
CA TRP A 92 -29.48 11.12 -6.23
C TRP A 92 -30.70 10.18 -6.16
N SER A 93 -30.41 8.90 -5.97
CA SER A 93 -31.38 7.87 -5.62
C SER A 93 -31.06 7.27 -4.24
N SER A 94 -32.00 6.57 -3.63
CA SER A 94 -31.74 5.87 -2.37
C SER A 94 -30.57 4.87 -2.49
N GLY A 95 -30.47 4.18 -3.63
CA GLY A 95 -29.35 3.27 -3.90
C GLY A 95 -28.01 3.97 -4.00
N SER A 96 -27.95 5.19 -4.57
CA SER A 96 -26.70 5.95 -4.65
C SER A 96 -26.24 6.43 -3.27
N VAL A 97 -27.14 6.84 -2.40
CA VAL A 97 -26.84 7.23 -1.02
C VAL A 97 -26.28 6.04 -0.23
N HIS A 98 -26.97 4.89 -0.28
CA HIS A 98 -26.50 3.65 0.36
C HIS A 98 -25.14 3.23 -0.16
N SER A 99 -24.92 3.31 -1.49
CA SER A 99 -23.65 2.93 -2.12
C SER A 99 -22.48 3.79 -1.64
N VAL A 100 -22.67 5.07 -1.38
CA VAL A 100 -21.62 5.95 -0.86
C VAL A 100 -21.15 5.47 0.52
N LEU A 101 -22.06 5.14 1.43
CA LEU A 101 -21.73 4.63 2.75
C LEU A 101 -21.04 3.26 2.67
N LYS A 102 -21.64 2.33 1.93
CA LYS A 102 -21.11 0.97 1.76
C LYS A 102 -19.69 0.96 1.18
N ARG A 103 -19.45 1.74 0.11
CA ARG A 103 -18.14 1.81 -0.54
C ARG A 103 -17.05 2.40 0.35
N LYS A 104 -17.41 3.35 1.22
CA LYS A 104 -16.44 3.90 2.18
C LYS A 104 -15.96 2.82 3.15
N ILE A 105 -16.88 2.06 3.74
CA ILE A 105 -16.56 0.96 4.66
C ILE A 105 -15.67 -0.07 3.95
N GLN A 106 -16.12 -0.58 2.80
CA GLN A 106 -15.36 -1.56 2.01
C GLN A 106 -13.96 -1.07 1.60
N ARG A 107 -13.82 0.22 1.38
CA ARG A 107 -12.52 0.81 1.07
C ARG A 107 -11.62 0.83 2.28
N ASP A 108 -12.14 1.27 3.43
CA ASP A 108 -11.37 1.38 4.66
C ASP A 108 -10.90 -0.01 5.13
N GLU A 109 -11.75 -1.03 5.02
CA GLU A 109 -11.39 -2.44 5.26
C GLU A 109 -10.24 -2.89 4.34
N ARG A 110 -10.36 -2.66 3.03
CA ARG A 110 -9.29 -3.01 2.07
C ARG A 110 -7.98 -2.30 2.34
N ILE A 111 -8.02 -1.03 2.75
CA ILE A 111 -6.82 -0.29 3.12
C ILE A 111 -6.22 -0.85 4.41
N GLY A 112 -7.06 -1.19 5.39
CA GLY A 112 -6.63 -1.84 6.62
C GLY A 112 -5.92 -3.17 6.37
N ASP A 113 -6.48 -4.03 5.52
CA ASP A 113 -5.89 -5.31 5.15
C ASP A 113 -4.56 -5.17 4.41
N ARG A 114 -4.43 -4.15 3.54
CA ARG A 114 -3.18 -3.87 2.83
C ARG A 114 -2.07 -3.38 3.75
N LYS A 115 -2.41 -2.60 4.77
CA LYS A 115 -1.47 -2.06 5.76
C LYS A 115 -1.03 -3.08 6.82
N LYS A 116 -1.55 -4.29 6.79
CA LYS A 116 -1.11 -5.37 7.67
C LYS A 116 0.39 -5.58 7.52
N LYS A 117 1.11 -5.48 8.64
CA LYS A 117 2.54 -5.78 8.69
C LYS A 117 2.73 -7.29 8.77
N TYR A 118 3.54 -7.84 7.89
CA TYR A 118 3.93 -9.24 7.91
C TYR A 118 5.38 -9.35 8.38
N PRO A 119 5.75 -10.41 9.14
CA PRO A 119 7.11 -10.62 9.55
C PRO A 119 8.01 -10.85 8.32
N THR A 120 9.16 -10.20 8.33
CA THR A 120 10.20 -10.42 7.32
C THR A 120 11.02 -11.62 7.71
N LYS A 121 11.23 -12.55 6.78
CA LYS A 121 12.10 -13.70 6.96
C LYS A 121 13.44 -13.44 6.31
N LEU A 122 14.51 -13.73 7.05
CA LEU A 122 15.89 -13.68 6.57
C LEU A 122 16.40 -15.12 6.49
N GLU A 123 16.80 -15.55 5.32
CA GLU A 123 17.19 -16.94 5.05
C GLU A 123 18.43 -16.97 4.16
N ASN A 124 19.04 -18.15 4.07
CA ASN A 124 20.17 -18.43 3.16
C ASN A 124 21.37 -17.51 3.37
N PHE A 125 21.78 -17.32 4.63
CA PHE A 125 23.02 -16.60 4.93
C PHE A 125 24.20 -17.39 4.40
N ARG A 126 25.03 -16.74 3.55
CA ARG A 126 26.26 -17.30 3.00
C ARG A 126 27.29 -16.21 2.75
N ILE A 127 28.55 -16.59 2.79
CA ILE A 127 29.66 -15.72 2.41
C ILE A 127 30.08 -16.12 1.00
N GLU A 128 30.04 -15.17 0.07
CA GLU A 128 30.55 -15.34 -1.28
C GLU A 128 31.79 -14.47 -1.46
N TYR A 129 32.80 -15.00 -2.12
CA TYR A 129 34.05 -14.28 -2.41
C TYR A 129 34.03 -13.79 -3.85
N PHE A 130 34.14 -12.50 -4.02
CA PHE A 130 34.31 -11.89 -5.34
C PHE A 130 35.74 -11.46 -5.52
N TYR A 131 36.31 -11.79 -6.67
CA TYR A 131 37.70 -11.47 -7.03
C TYR A 131 37.72 -10.16 -7.81
N VAL A 132 38.42 -9.19 -7.28
CA VAL A 132 38.60 -7.86 -7.89
C VAL A 132 40.01 -7.72 -8.47
#